data_0c5e4261b9b2b139d40c0632139dee0b
#
_entry.id   0c5e4261b9b2b139d40c0632139dee0b
#
_cell.length_a   1.000
_cell.length_b   1.000
_cell.length_c   1.000
_cell.angle_alpha   90.00
_cell.angle_beta   90.00
_cell.angle_gamma   90.00
#
_symmetry.space_group_name_H-M   'P 1'
#
loop_
_entity.id
_entity.type
_entity.pdbx_description
1 polymer ?
#
loop_
_entity_poly.entity_id
_entity_poly.type
_entity_poly.pdbx_seq_one_letter_code
_entity_poly.pdbx_strand_id
1 'polypeptide(L)'
;ALWRFFRRFALPCSLVLGAVGYLLFANVPFLEPIGDAVGPHLISLMPIVLFALLFVTFCKIEIKEMRPQKWHFILQIIRTSLAASMVVAIYLFGASYNVKLVLEAAFICFICPTAAAVAVVTEKLGGSIGSLTTYTVIANIFTMVIIPLFFPMVEKGANVTFLYMSMMVFRNVTTVLVVPLLLALLSRKFLPRFVDKVKSI
;
A
#
# COMPACT_ATOMS: atom_id res chain seq x y z
N ALA A 1 -25.42 -19.91 2.42
CA ALA A 1 -24.57 -19.88 3.62
C ALA A 1 -23.09 -19.60 3.25
N LEU A 2 -22.53 -20.32 2.27
CA LEU A 2 -21.11 -20.21 1.85
C LEU A 2 -20.74 -18.82 1.34
N TRP A 3 -21.56 -18.21 0.49
CA TRP A 3 -21.35 -16.88 -0.06
C TRP A 3 -21.28 -15.78 1.02
N ARG A 4 -22.13 -15.87 2.04
CA ARG A 4 -22.12 -14.94 3.19
C ARG A 4 -20.87 -15.13 4.06
N PHE A 5 -20.38 -16.37 4.20
CA PHE A 5 -19.13 -16.69 4.89
C PHE A 5 -17.92 -16.08 4.16
N PHE A 6 -17.80 -16.32 2.84
CA PHE A 6 -16.73 -15.73 2.03
C PHE A 6 -16.73 -14.20 2.04
N ARG A 7 -17.90 -13.57 1.96
CA ARG A 7 -18.02 -12.12 2.03
C ARG A 7 -17.62 -11.56 3.40
N ARG A 8 -17.88 -12.31 4.49
CA ARG A 8 -17.51 -11.91 5.84
C ARG A 8 -16.02 -12.09 6.12
N PHE A 9 -15.42 -13.14 5.57
CA PHE A 9 -14.01 -13.52 5.76
C PHE A 9 -13.18 -13.36 4.47
N ALA A 10 -13.58 -12.47 3.56
CA ALA A 10 -12.93 -12.32 2.26
C ALA A 10 -11.42 -12.07 2.38
N LEU A 11 -10.99 -11.21 3.32
CA LEU A 11 -9.59 -10.86 3.52
C LEU A 11 -8.75 -12.05 4.04
N PRO A 12 -9.07 -12.74 5.14
CA PRO A 12 -8.31 -13.92 5.54
C PRO A 12 -8.39 -15.06 4.51
N CYS A 13 -9.54 -15.27 3.84
CA CYS A 13 -9.66 -16.28 2.80
C CYS A 13 -8.76 -15.98 1.59
N SER A 14 -8.67 -14.73 1.14
CA SER A 14 -7.80 -14.37 0.02
C SER A 14 -6.31 -14.50 0.38
N LEU A 15 -5.93 -14.19 1.62
CA LEU A 15 -4.58 -14.40 2.14
C LEU A 15 -4.18 -15.88 2.13
N VAL A 16 -5.05 -16.73 2.66
CA VAL A 16 -4.82 -18.19 2.69
C VAL A 16 -4.77 -18.76 1.27
N LEU A 17 -5.71 -18.36 0.40
CA LEU A 17 -5.71 -18.79 -1.00
C LEU A 17 -4.46 -18.35 -1.74
N GLY A 18 -3.97 -17.13 -1.50
CA GLY A 18 -2.73 -16.63 -2.08
C GLY A 18 -1.51 -17.41 -1.60
N ALA A 19 -1.41 -17.69 -0.30
CA ALA A 19 -0.33 -18.48 0.27
C ALA A 19 -0.34 -19.94 -0.22
N VAL A 20 -1.50 -20.58 -0.22
CA VAL A 20 -1.66 -21.95 -0.75
C VAL A 20 -1.36 -21.98 -2.25
N GLY A 21 -1.85 -21.02 -3.02
CA GLY A 21 -1.53 -20.88 -4.44
C GLY A 21 -0.02 -20.80 -4.66
N TYR A 22 0.67 -19.88 -3.96
CA TYR A 22 2.12 -19.77 -4.07
C TYR A 22 2.83 -21.12 -3.74
N LEU A 23 2.46 -21.76 -2.63
CA LEU A 23 3.07 -23.04 -2.23
C LEU A 23 2.83 -24.16 -3.25
N LEU A 24 1.66 -24.20 -3.89
CA LEU A 24 1.36 -25.15 -4.95
C LEU A 24 2.23 -24.92 -6.18
N PHE A 25 2.36 -23.67 -6.65
CA PHE A 25 3.19 -23.34 -7.81
C PHE A 25 4.70 -23.48 -7.52
N ALA A 26 5.14 -23.28 -6.26
CA ALA A 26 6.54 -23.40 -5.87
C ALA A 26 6.99 -24.84 -5.60
N ASN A 27 6.08 -25.76 -5.20
CA ASN A 27 6.46 -27.09 -4.75
C ASN A 27 5.96 -28.23 -5.66
N VAL A 28 5.07 -27.96 -6.63
CA VAL A 28 4.54 -28.98 -7.53
C VAL A 28 5.26 -28.85 -8.89
N PRO A 29 6.13 -29.81 -9.26
CA PRO A 29 6.95 -29.72 -10.49
C PRO A 29 6.13 -29.57 -11.78
N PHE A 30 4.90 -30.05 -11.80
CA PHE A 30 3.99 -29.91 -12.94
C PHE A 30 3.45 -28.48 -13.10
N LEU A 31 3.34 -27.71 -12.01
CA LEU A 31 2.80 -26.35 -12.00
C LEU A 31 3.90 -25.29 -12.09
N GLU A 32 5.16 -25.63 -11.79
CA GLU A 32 6.31 -24.72 -11.86
C GLU A 32 6.43 -24.01 -13.21
N PRO A 33 6.41 -24.68 -14.38
CA PRO A 33 6.53 -24.00 -15.68
C PRO A 33 5.33 -23.07 -15.98
N ILE A 34 4.16 -23.37 -15.44
CA ILE A 34 2.99 -22.51 -15.55
C ILE A 34 3.17 -21.28 -14.66
N GLY A 35 3.70 -21.45 -13.45
CA GLY A 35 4.03 -20.38 -12.51
C GLY A 35 5.04 -19.41 -13.11
N ASP A 36 6.09 -19.92 -13.73
CA ASP A 36 7.14 -19.13 -14.40
C ASP A 36 6.62 -18.36 -15.62
N ALA A 37 5.70 -18.94 -16.36
CA ALA A 37 5.08 -18.28 -17.51
C ALA A 37 4.08 -17.19 -17.07
N VAL A 38 3.28 -17.44 -16.06
CA VAL A 38 2.20 -16.54 -15.63
C VAL A 38 2.67 -15.48 -14.61
N GLY A 39 3.68 -15.81 -13.80
CA GLY A 39 4.22 -14.94 -12.74
C GLY A 39 4.59 -13.53 -13.22
N PRO A 40 5.41 -13.36 -14.27
CA PRO A 40 5.77 -12.05 -14.80
C PRO A 40 4.57 -11.22 -15.27
N HIS A 41 3.57 -11.87 -15.86
CA HIS A 41 2.33 -11.20 -16.29
C HIS A 41 1.48 -10.74 -15.09
N LEU A 42 1.39 -11.54 -14.04
CA LEU A 42 0.70 -11.15 -12.81
C LEU A 42 1.40 -9.98 -12.11
N ILE A 43 2.73 -9.99 -12.07
CA ILE A 43 3.52 -8.89 -11.51
C ILE A 43 3.29 -7.60 -12.33
N SER A 44 3.27 -7.70 -13.66
CA SER A 44 2.98 -6.56 -14.54
C SER A 44 1.56 -6.01 -14.38
N LEU A 45 0.59 -6.85 -13.97
CA LEU A 45 -0.78 -6.44 -13.70
C LEU A 45 -0.93 -5.71 -12.33
N MET A 46 0.00 -5.94 -11.39
CA MET A 46 -0.08 -5.42 -10.02
C MET A 46 -0.23 -3.88 -9.95
N PRO A 47 0.51 -3.06 -10.72
CA PRO A 47 0.31 -1.60 -10.72
C PRO A 47 -1.09 -1.19 -11.16
N ILE A 48 -1.70 -1.90 -12.11
CA ILE A 48 -3.05 -1.63 -12.60
C ILE A 48 -4.08 -1.95 -11.52
N VAL A 49 -3.93 -3.08 -10.83
CA VAL A 49 -4.79 -3.47 -9.72
C VAL A 49 -4.67 -2.48 -8.56
N LEU A 50 -3.45 -2.07 -8.19
CA LEU A 50 -3.21 -1.04 -7.18
C LEU A 50 -3.84 0.29 -7.55
N PHE A 51 -3.70 0.71 -8.81
CA PHE A 51 -4.33 1.92 -9.32
C PHE A 51 -5.85 1.86 -9.19
N ALA A 52 -6.48 0.77 -9.64
CA ALA A 52 -7.93 0.58 -9.55
C ALA A 52 -8.42 0.59 -8.09
N LEU A 53 -7.67 -0.07 -7.19
CA LEU A 53 -7.98 -0.14 -5.77
C LEU A 53 -7.88 1.24 -5.11
N LEU A 54 -6.83 2.01 -5.40
CA LEU A 54 -6.67 3.38 -4.91
C LEU A 54 -7.76 4.30 -5.49
N PHE A 55 -8.07 4.19 -6.77
CA PHE A 55 -9.14 4.95 -7.40
C PHE A 55 -10.49 4.71 -6.73
N VAL A 56 -10.88 3.44 -6.52
CA VAL A 56 -12.12 3.08 -5.81
C VAL A 56 -12.11 3.62 -4.38
N THR A 57 -11.00 3.48 -3.68
CA THR A 57 -10.83 4.01 -2.32
C THR A 57 -11.05 5.52 -2.29
N PHE A 58 -10.41 6.26 -3.18
CA PHE A 58 -10.57 7.71 -3.26
C PHE A 58 -11.99 8.14 -3.71
N CYS A 59 -12.68 7.33 -4.52
CA CYS A 59 -14.09 7.56 -4.83
C CYS A 59 -15.03 7.38 -3.62
N LYS A 60 -14.69 6.50 -2.68
CA LYS A 60 -15.49 6.28 -1.45
C LYS A 60 -15.32 7.38 -0.39
N ILE A 61 -14.24 8.15 -0.44
CA ILE A 61 -13.93 9.20 0.53
C ILE A 61 -14.93 10.35 0.43
N GLU A 62 -15.62 10.69 1.50
CA GLU A 62 -16.44 11.89 1.60
C GLU A 62 -15.62 13.04 2.20
N ILE A 63 -15.26 14.02 1.34
CA ILE A 63 -14.42 15.17 1.73
C ILE A 63 -15.05 15.96 2.89
N LYS A 64 -16.39 15.99 2.99
CA LYS A 64 -17.11 16.70 4.06
C LYS A 64 -16.92 16.05 5.45
N GLU A 65 -16.65 14.75 5.50
CA GLU A 65 -16.43 14.00 6.74
C GLU A 65 -14.97 13.96 7.17
N MET A 66 -14.07 14.45 6.31
CA MET A 66 -12.65 14.50 6.59
C MET A 66 -12.33 15.59 7.60
N ARG A 67 -12.23 15.20 8.87
CA ARG A 67 -11.77 16.08 9.95
C ARG A 67 -10.41 15.60 10.45
N PRO A 68 -9.31 16.28 10.09
CA PRO A 68 -7.99 15.99 10.64
C PRO A 68 -8.01 16.11 12.17
N GLN A 69 -7.57 15.09 12.86
CA GLN A 69 -7.47 15.06 14.32
C GLN A 69 -5.99 14.94 14.73
N LYS A 70 -5.65 15.40 15.93
CA LYS A 70 -4.27 15.38 16.44
C LYS A 70 -3.65 13.99 16.43
N TRP A 71 -4.43 12.95 16.72
CA TRP A 71 -3.94 11.58 16.74
C TRP A 71 -3.47 11.06 15.37
N HIS A 72 -4.03 11.57 14.26
CA HIS A 72 -3.57 11.22 12.91
C HIS A 72 -2.10 11.60 12.71
N PHE A 73 -1.74 12.81 13.13
CA PHE A 73 -0.37 13.31 13.03
C PHE A 73 0.58 12.62 14.02
N ILE A 74 0.13 12.38 15.26
CA ILE A 74 0.91 11.66 16.26
C ILE A 74 1.26 10.26 15.77
N LEU A 75 0.27 9.52 15.26
CA LEU A 75 0.49 8.18 14.72
C LEU A 75 1.43 8.18 13.51
N GLN A 76 1.31 9.19 12.64
CA GLN A 76 2.20 9.35 11.50
C GLN A 76 3.65 9.66 11.93
N ILE A 77 3.84 10.50 12.94
CA ILE A 77 5.17 10.81 13.51
C ILE A 77 5.78 9.54 14.10
N ILE A 78 5.03 8.77 14.90
CA ILE A 78 5.50 7.52 15.48
C ILE A 78 5.94 6.55 14.36
N ARG A 79 5.11 6.38 13.34
CA ARG A 79 5.39 5.51 12.20
C ARG A 79 6.64 5.95 11.44
N THR A 80 6.80 7.24 11.20
CA THR A 80 7.99 7.80 10.53
C THR A 80 9.24 7.64 11.40
N SER A 81 9.14 7.83 12.72
CA SER A 81 10.24 7.61 13.65
C SER A 81 10.69 6.15 13.70
N LEU A 82 9.72 5.20 13.63
CA LEU A 82 10.04 3.77 13.53
C LEU A 82 10.74 3.45 12.20
N ALA A 83 10.28 4.01 11.08
CA ALA A 83 10.96 3.83 9.79
C ALA A 83 12.39 4.40 9.83
N ALA A 84 12.57 5.59 10.40
CA ALA A 84 13.90 6.20 10.58
C ALA A 84 14.80 5.35 11.48
N SER A 85 14.28 4.78 12.57
CA SER A 85 15.05 3.89 13.44
C SER A 85 15.50 2.62 12.70
N MET A 86 14.69 2.08 11.78
CA MET A 86 15.09 0.94 10.94
C MET A 86 16.23 1.32 9.98
N VAL A 87 16.20 2.53 9.39
CA VAL A 87 17.32 3.02 8.57
C VAL A 87 18.61 3.07 9.39
N VAL A 88 18.56 3.63 10.59
CA VAL A 88 19.72 3.67 11.50
C VAL A 88 20.17 2.25 11.87
N ALA A 89 19.25 1.34 12.17
CA ALA A 89 19.56 -0.06 12.48
C ALA A 89 20.25 -0.77 11.29
N ILE A 90 19.83 -0.51 10.05
CA ILE A 90 20.47 -1.05 8.85
C ILE A 90 21.93 -0.56 8.75
N TYR A 91 22.20 0.70 9.04
CA TYR A 91 23.57 1.23 9.04
C TYR A 91 24.44 0.63 10.14
N LEU A 92 23.88 0.38 11.33
CA LEU A 92 24.64 -0.12 12.49
C LEU A 92 24.82 -1.65 12.44
N PHE A 93 23.80 -2.39 12.03
CA PHE A 93 23.74 -3.85 12.17
C PHE A 93 23.63 -4.59 10.83
N GLY A 94 23.51 -3.90 9.70
CA GLY A 94 23.32 -4.47 8.38
C GLY A 94 24.55 -5.11 7.73
N ALA A 95 25.62 -5.41 8.51
CA ALA A 95 26.82 -6.07 8.00
C ALA A 95 26.56 -7.51 7.52
N SER A 96 25.63 -8.23 8.15
CA SER A 96 25.20 -9.57 7.72
C SER A 96 24.03 -9.46 6.75
N TYR A 97 24.09 -10.19 5.63
CA TYR A 97 23.04 -10.23 4.60
C TYR A 97 21.65 -10.54 5.16
N ASN A 98 21.55 -11.57 6.01
CA ASN A 98 20.27 -11.97 6.61
C ASN A 98 19.68 -10.91 7.54
N VAL A 99 20.53 -10.26 8.35
CA VAL A 99 20.10 -9.18 9.24
C VAL A 99 19.66 -7.97 8.45
N LYS A 100 20.41 -7.59 7.41
CA LYS A 100 20.04 -6.51 6.49
C LYS A 100 18.68 -6.77 5.86
N LEU A 101 18.45 -7.97 5.31
CA LEU A 101 17.18 -8.34 4.67
C LEU A 101 15.98 -8.22 5.62
N VAL A 102 16.13 -8.68 6.87
CA VAL A 102 15.06 -8.58 7.89
C VAL A 102 14.77 -7.12 8.25
N LEU A 103 15.81 -6.29 8.42
CA LEU A 103 15.64 -4.87 8.72
C LEU A 103 15.03 -4.09 7.56
N GLU A 104 15.39 -4.41 6.32
CA GLU A 104 14.78 -3.85 5.11
C GLU A 104 13.31 -4.23 4.99
N ALA A 105 12.97 -5.48 5.25
CA ALA A 105 11.58 -5.94 5.29
C ALA A 105 10.77 -5.20 6.37
N ALA A 106 11.32 -5.02 7.57
CA ALA A 106 10.69 -4.25 8.63
C ALA A 106 10.53 -2.76 8.24
N PHE A 107 11.56 -2.17 7.64
CA PHE A 107 11.51 -0.80 7.11
C PHE A 107 10.37 -0.62 6.11
N ILE A 108 10.24 -1.55 5.13
CA ILE A 108 9.15 -1.52 4.14
C ILE A 108 7.78 -1.60 4.82
N CYS A 109 7.61 -2.44 5.85
CA CYS A 109 6.35 -2.53 6.60
C CYS A 109 5.97 -1.20 7.27
N PHE A 110 6.94 -0.45 7.80
CA PHE A 110 6.68 0.85 8.44
C PHE A 110 6.44 1.98 7.44
N ILE A 111 7.10 1.97 6.28
CA ILE A 111 7.01 3.05 5.30
C ILE A 111 5.86 2.87 4.31
N CYS A 112 5.36 1.64 4.14
CA CYS A 112 4.33 1.30 3.17
C CYS A 112 3.04 2.10 3.40
N PRO A 113 2.33 2.55 2.34
CA PRO A 113 1.05 3.23 2.47
C PRO A 113 0.02 2.41 3.25
N THR A 114 -0.88 3.10 3.96
CA THR A 114 -1.94 2.43 4.72
C THR A 114 -2.89 1.69 3.78
N ALA A 115 -3.09 0.40 4.05
CA ALA A 115 -3.93 -0.46 3.21
C ALA A 115 -5.41 -0.05 3.26
N ALA A 116 -6.08 -0.05 2.11
CA ALA A 116 -7.52 0.24 2.02
C ALA A 116 -8.39 -0.74 2.83
N ALA A 117 -7.91 -1.97 3.03
CA ALA A 117 -8.59 -2.99 3.84
C ALA A 117 -8.79 -2.58 5.30
N VAL A 118 -7.95 -1.68 5.84
CA VAL A 118 -8.06 -1.19 7.23
C VAL A 118 -9.40 -0.48 7.46
N ALA A 119 -9.91 0.27 6.47
CA ALA A 119 -11.20 0.93 6.57
C ALA A 119 -12.34 -0.08 6.79
N VAL A 120 -12.34 -1.18 6.04
CA VAL A 120 -13.35 -2.25 6.15
C VAL A 120 -13.27 -2.97 7.49
N VAL A 121 -12.07 -3.21 8.00
CA VAL A 121 -11.87 -3.86 9.30
C VAL A 121 -12.34 -2.94 10.42
N THR A 122 -12.01 -1.65 10.36
CA THR A 122 -12.42 -0.65 11.36
C THR A 122 -13.93 -0.48 11.42
N GLU A 123 -14.62 -0.48 10.27
CA GLU A 123 -16.08 -0.46 10.21
C GLU A 123 -16.70 -1.65 10.94
N LYS A 124 -16.17 -2.86 10.70
CA LYS A 124 -16.64 -4.08 11.37
C LYS A 124 -16.38 -4.09 12.88
N LEU A 125 -15.41 -3.34 13.35
CA LEU A 125 -15.08 -3.14 14.78
C LEU A 125 -15.86 -1.99 15.41
N GLY A 126 -16.76 -1.32 14.66
CA GLY A 126 -17.57 -0.20 15.17
C GLY A 126 -16.82 1.14 15.21
N GLY A 127 -15.67 1.24 14.54
CA GLY A 127 -14.90 2.48 14.45
C GLY A 127 -15.41 3.43 13.36
N SER A 128 -14.95 4.69 13.39
CA SER A 128 -15.31 5.71 12.42
C SER A 128 -14.55 5.56 11.11
N ILE A 129 -15.26 5.23 10.03
CA ILE A 129 -14.71 5.13 8.67
C ILE A 129 -14.16 6.49 8.22
N GLY A 130 -14.89 7.59 8.46
CA GLY A 130 -14.49 8.94 8.04
C GLY A 130 -13.16 9.36 8.66
N SER A 131 -12.97 9.10 9.96
CA SER A 131 -11.72 9.42 10.67
C SER A 131 -10.55 8.58 10.14
N LEU A 132 -10.75 7.27 9.92
CA LEU A 132 -9.71 6.40 9.38
C LEU A 132 -9.36 6.73 7.93
N THR A 133 -10.36 7.07 7.13
CA THR A 133 -10.16 7.51 5.75
C THR A 133 -9.32 8.79 5.70
N THR A 134 -9.60 9.73 6.61
CA THR A 134 -8.78 10.95 6.78
C THR A 134 -7.33 10.60 7.12
N TYR A 135 -7.13 9.68 8.07
CA TYR A 135 -5.78 9.17 8.40
C TYR A 135 -5.09 8.56 7.18
N THR A 136 -5.80 7.72 6.40
CA THR A 136 -5.24 7.08 5.20
C THR A 136 -4.76 8.10 4.17
N VAL A 137 -5.53 9.16 3.94
CA VAL A 137 -5.13 10.24 3.01
C VAL A 137 -3.90 10.98 3.53
N ILE A 138 -3.90 11.36 4.82
CA ILE A 138 -2.75 12.01 5.45
C ILE A 138 -1.52 11.09 5.37
N ALA A 139 -1.65 9.82 5.73
CA ALA A 139 -0.58 8.85 5.68
C ALA A 139 -0.01 8.69 4.26
N ASN A 140 -0.85 8.66 3.23
CA ASN A 140 -0.41 8.55 1.84
C ASN A 140 0.35 9.80 1.38
N ILE A 141 -0.08 11.00 1.78
CA ILE A 141 0.64 12.25 1.50
C ILE A 141 2.02 12.24 2.16
N PHE A 142 2.11 11.84 3.44
CA PHE A 142 3.39 11.71 4.13
C PHE A 142 4.28 10.66 3.48
N THR A 143 3.73 9.49 3.12
CA THR A 143 4.47 8.40 2.48
C THR A 143 5.04 8.85 1.13
N MET A 144 4.34 9.68 0.36
CA MET A 144 4.80 10.23 -0.91
C MET A 144 6.10 11.04 -0.77
N VAL A 145 6.30 11.69 0.39
CA VAL A 145 7.52 12.44 0.68
C VAL A 145 8.59 11.57 1.34
N ILE A 146 8.17 10.69 2.26
CA ILE A 146 9.07 9.90 3.11
C ILE A 146 9.75 8.78 2.33
N ILE A 147 9.04 8.11 1.41
CA ILE A 147 9.63 7.03 0.58
C ILE A 147 10.83 7.54 -0.23
N PRO A 148 10.72 8.62 -1.03
CA PRO A 148 11.85 9.13 -1.80
C PRO A 148 13.03 9.58 -0.94
N LEU A 149 12.77 9.96 0.33
CA LEU A 149 13.82 10.39 1.25
C LEU A 149 14.56 9.20 1.86
N PHE A 150 13.84 8.19 2.34
CA PHE A 150 14.43 7.08 3.10
C PHE A 150 14.84 5.88 2.23
N PHE A 151 14.11 5.59 1.17
CA PHE A 151 14.38 4.42 0.34
C PHE A 151 15.77 4.44 -0.30
N PRO A 152 16.29 5.55 -0.87
CA PRO A 152 17.63 5.61 -1.40
C PRO A 152 18.74 5.56 -0.32
N MET A 153 18.39 5.79 0.95
CA MET A 153 19.33 5.62 2.05
C MET A 153 19.53 4.14 2.39
N VAL A 154 18.51 3.33 2.21
CA VAL A 154 18.51 1.89 2.48
C VAL A 154 19.09 1.12 1.28
N GLU A 155 18.58 1.38 0.10
CA GLU A 155 19.01 0.77 -1.16
C GLU A 155 20.05 1.69 -1.85
N LYS A 156 21.32 1.41 -1.64
CA LYS A 156 22.41 2.06 -2.37
C LYS A 156 22.57 1.38 -3.72
N GLY A 157 21.94 1.93 -4.75
CA GLY A 157 22.24 1.54 -6.13
C GLY A 157 23.71 1.84 -6.47
N ALA A 158 24.46 0.84 -6.91
CA ALA A 158 25.82 1.05 -7.37
C ALA A 158 25.84 2.13 -8.47
N ASN A 159 26.61 3.17 -8.29
CA ASN A 159 26.85 4.25 -9.26
C ASN A 159 25.70 5.25 -9.56
N VAL A 160 24.68 5.35 -8.70
CA VAL A 160 23.60 6.33 -8.89
C VAL A 160 23.60 7.35 -7.75
N THR A 161 23.52 8.63 -8.10
CA THR A 161 23.47 9.72 -7.11
C THR A 161 22.16 9.63 -6.30
N PHE A 162 22.24 9.82 -4.98
CA PHE A 162 21.09 9.86 -4.07
C PHE A 162 19.93 10.72 -4.60
N LEU A 163 20.24 11.91 -5.12
CA LEU A 163 19.24 12.82 -5.66
C LEU A 163 18.50 12.24 -6.85
N TYR A 164 19.18 11.55 -7.76
CA TYR A 164 18.58 10.89 -8.91
C TYR A 164 17.63 9.76 -8.48
N MET A 165 18.07 8.91 -7.54
CA MET A 165 17.23 7.84 -6.98
C MET A 165 15.99 8.42 -6.29
N SER A 166 16.17 9.45 -5.46
CA SER A 166 15.06 10.12 -4.79
C SER A 166 14.05 10.69 -5.78
N MET A 167 14.51 11.34 -6.85
CA MET A 167 13.64 11.91 -7.87
C MET A 167 12.89 10.83 -8.67
N MET A 168 13.57 9.73 -8.99
CA MET A 168 12.96 8.58 -9.69
C MET A 168 11.86 7.95 -8.83
N VAL A 169 12.15 7.69 -7.56
CA VAL A 169 11.17 7.12 -6.62
C VAL A 169 10.03 8.10 -6.39
N PHE A 170 10.32 9.39 -6.20
CA PHE A 170 9.31 10.45 -6.03
C PHE A 170 8.35 10.49 -7.22
N ARG A 171 8.87 10.47 -8.45
CA ARG A 171 8.05 10.45 -9.66
C ARG A 171 7.13 9.22 -9.70
N ASN A 172 7.66 8.04 -9.41
CA ASN A 172 6.88 6.81 -9.44
C ASN A 172 5.79 6.80 -8.35
N VAL A 173 6.14 7.14 -7.12
CA VAL A 173 5.19 7.19 -5.99
C VAL A 173 4.11 8.25 -6.22
N THR A 174 4.51 9.44 -6.69
CA THR A 174 3.58 10.52 -7.03
C THR A 174 2.60 10.07 -8.11
N THR A 175 3.08 9.44 -9.18
CA THR A 175 2.22 8.94 -10.25
C THR A 175 1.22 7.91 -9.73
N VAL A 176 1.66 6.95 -8.93
CA VAL A 176 0.78 5.89 -8.39
C VAL A 176 -0.25 6.42 -7.40
N LEU A 177 0.05 7.46 -6.62
CA LEU A 177 -0.86 8.01 -5.61
C LEU A 177 -1.69 9.19 -6.13
N VAL A 178 -1.07 10.13 -6.85
CA VAL A 178 -1.73 11.37 -7.26
C VAL A 178 -2.65 11.16 -8.45
N VAL A 179 -2.26 10.33 -9.42
CA VAL A 179 -3.09 10.11 -10.61
C VAL A 179 -4.46 9.52 -10.28
N PRO A 180 -4.58 8.42 -9.48
CA PRO A 180 -5.90 7.92 -9.10
C PRO A 180 -6.68 8.89 -8.21
N LEU A 181 -6.01 9.69 -7.37
CA LEU A 181 -6.66 10.74 -6.58
C LEU A 181 -7.27 11.82 -7.47
N LEU A 182 -6.50 12.36 -8.42
CA LEU A 182 -6.99 13.38 -9.36
C LEU A 182 -8.13 12.85 -10.21
N LEU A 183 -8.01 11.61 -10.74
CA LEU A 183 -9.08 10.97 -11.50
C LEU A 183 -10.33 10.75 -10.66
N ALA A 184 -10.21 10.37 -9.41
CA ALA A 184 -11.36 10.23 -8.51
C ALA A 184 -12.05 11.58 -8.26
N LEU A 185 -11.29 12.66 -8.05
CA LEU A 185 -11.83 14.02 -7.90
C LEU A 185 -12.51 14.51 -9.17
N LEU A 186 -11.90 14.29 -10.34
CA LEU A 186 -12.48 14.62 -11.64
C LEU A 186 -13.76 13.80 -11.91
N SER A 187 -13.72 12.51 -11.64
CA SER A 187 -14.88 11.64 -11.79
C SER A 187 -16.05 12.07 -10.90
N ARG A 188 -15.80 12.55 -9.69
CA ARG A 188 -16.84 13.14 -8.83
C ARG A 188 -17.47 14.37 -9.42
N LYS A 189 -16.68 15.23 -10.09
CA LYS A 189 -17.15 16.46 -10.68
C LYS A 189 -17.93 16.21 -11.99
N PHE A 190 -17.44 15.33 -12.85
CA PHE A 190 -17.95 15.11 -14.19
C PHE A 190 -18.88 13.90 -14.33
N LEU A 191 -18.71 12.88 -13.48
CA LEU A 191 -19.43 11.60 -13.55
C LEU A 191 -20.00 11.17 -12.19
N PRO A 192 -20.85 11.99 -11.53
CA PRO A 192 -21.34 11.68 -10.19
C PRO A 192 -22.10 10.34 -10.13
N ARG A 193 -22.90 10.01 -11.16
CA ARG A 193 -23.62 8.74 -11.25
C ARG A 193 -22.71 7.50 -11.28
N PHE A 194 -21.55 7.61 -11.92
CA PHE A 194 -20.55 6.54 -11.94
C PHE A 194 -19.92 6.36 -10.56
N VAL A 195 -19.56 7.46 -9.89
CA VAL A 195 -19.00 7.44 -8.53
C VAL A 195 -19.97 6.84 -7.54
N ASP A 196 -21.27 7.16 -7.62
CA ASP A 196 -22.30 6.58 -6.74
C ASP A 196 -22.43 5.08 -6.95
N LYS A 197 -22.31 4.60 -8.18
CA LYS A 197 -22.29 3.16 -8.49
C LYS A 197 -21.02 2.48 -7.94
N VAL A 198 -19.88 3.12 -8.01
CA VAL A 198 -18.61 2.62 -7.44
C VAL A 198 -18.65 2.59 -5.91
N LYS A 199 -19.31 3.57 -5.27
CA LYS A 199 -19.51 3.57 -3.81
C LYS A 199 -20.37 2.41 -3.32
N SER A 200 -21.30 1.92 -4.14
CA SER A 200 -22.20 0.81 -3.79
C SER A 200 -21.55 -0.58 -3.89
N ILE A 201 -20.34 -0.69 -4.44
CA ILE A 201 -19.53 -1.91 -4.50
C ILE A 201 -18.71 -2.07 -3.21
#